data_508cf9dd197c95c2bf17801cd55d12fc
#
_entry.id   508cf9dd197c95c2bf17801cd55d12fc
#
_cell.length_a   1.000
_cell.length_b   1.000
_cell.length_c   1.000
_cell.angle_alpha   90.00
_cell.angle_beta   90.00
_cell.angle_gamma   90.00
#
_symmetry.space_group_name_H-M   'P 1'
#
loop_
_entity.id
_entity.type
_entity.pdbx_description
1 polymer ?
#
loop_
_entity_poly.entity_id
_entity_poly.type
_entity_poly.pdbx_seq_one_letter_code
_entity_poly.pdbx_strand_id
1 'polypeptide(L)'
;MAVTALEITRRGPVDGGKSFGEHGSFEYLEGQVHFAIDPKHPGSRKIADIDLARRAGDGMVHYSADFYLIKPTAPKPGGRVLYNVTNRGNEHLLSHYSWAKAAPLTGAPADVSDGYLLRSGYTLAYLGWQTDLPPGPGMMRLYVPEAADAAGAPVDTPTFVTLTPTTVVGHFLLSDRRHQPWPSRDPNDPEATLIVREHPDGPGEVIDRSKWSFGRVVDGKAVTDARYVRLAGGFQPGKCYEVYYTAIGAPLVGLSFTATRDFVSFLRYSGAAQGNPCAGTLSHALAFGASMSGRYLRELLYWGMNEDEDGRIVFDGMNIHTGSARRGEFNIRGGQPSSNVSRAPGNTFPYHYQDQKDPISRVTDGIHSQHKREHCP
;
A
#
# COMPACT_ATOMS: atom_id res chain seq x y z
N MET A 1 3.61 -0.28 21.82
CA MET A 1 2.59 0.32 20.94
C MET A 1 3.28 1.26 19.97
N ALA A 2 3.14 1.01 18.68
CA ALA A 2 3.96 1.69 17.63
C ALA A 2 3.48 3.10 17.25
N VAL A 3 2.19 3.48 17.50
CA VAL A 3 1.73 4.86 17.25
C VAL A 3 2.29 5.80 18.29
N THR A 4 3.06 6.80 17.85
CA THR A 4 3.70 7.79 18.72
C THR A 4 2.97 9.13 18.77
N ALA A 5 2.26 9.49 17.68
CA ALA A 5 1.45 10.69 17.61
C ALA A 5 0.36 10.58 16.53
N LEU A 6 -0.74 11.27 16.76
CA LEU A 6 -1.79 11.54 15.79
C LEU A 6 -1.88 13.04 15.60
N GLU A 7 -1.33 13.56 14.50
CA GLU A 7 -1.36 14.98 14.16
C GLU A 7 -2.60 15.28 13.34
N ILE A 8 -3.53 16.06 13.91
CA ILE A 8 -4.75 16.47 13.22
C ILE A 8 -4.53 17.83 12.59
N THR A 9 -4.50 17.89 11.27
CA THR A 9 -4.31 19.13 10.49
C THR A 9 -5.61 19.76 10.08
N ARG A 10 -6.69 18.97 9.95
CA ARG A 10 -8.04 19.45 9.62
C ARG A 10 -9.10 18.69 10.39
N ARG A 11 -10.16 19.42 10.75
CA ARG A 11 -11.31 18.89 11.46
C ARG A 11 -12.55 19.69 11.09
N GLY A 12 -13.69 18.99 10.97
CA GLY A 12 -14.95 19.68 10.70
C GLY A 12 -16.16 18.76 10.76
N PRO A 13 -17.35 19.33 10.63
CA PRO A 13 -18.57 18.56 10.58
C PRO A 13 -18.70 17.82 9.24
N VAL A 14 -19.27 16.62 9.26
CA VAL A 14 -19.68 15.89 8.07
C VAL A 14 -21.07 16.40 7.64
N ASP A 15 -21.26 16.60 6.33
CA ASP A 15 -22.53 17.05 5.73
C ASP A 15 -23.18 18.25 6.49
N GLY A 16 -22.35 19.27 6.80
CA GLY A 16 -22.80 20.48 7.50
C GLY A 16 -23.30 20.24 8.94
N GLY A 17 -23.00 19.09 9.55
CA GLY A 17 -23.44 18.73 10.91
C GLY A 17 -24.81 18.06 10.96
N LYS A 18 -25.31 17.58 9.83
CA LYS A 18 -26.55 16.79 9.75
C LYS A 18 -26.52 15.57 10.67
N SER A 19 -27.67 15.23 11.23
CA SER A 19 -27.85 14.03 12.04
C SER A 19 -28.10 12.80 11.19
N PHE A 20 -27.46 11.67 11.55
CA PHE A 20 -27.60 10.37 10.90
C PHE A 20 -28.31 9.38 11.83
N GLY A 21 -29.64 9.52 11.92
CA GLY A 21 -30.49 8.69 12.77
C GLY A 21 -30.15 8.80 14.26
N GLU A 22 -30.17 7.69 14.95
CA GLU A 22 -29.89 7.61 16.41
C GLU A 22 -28.41 7.84 16.79
N HIS A 23 -27.52 7.89 15.80
CA HIS A 23 -26.08 8.10 16.00
C HIS A 23 -25.68 9.58 15.97
N GLY A 24 -26.64 10.50 15.73
CA GLY A 24 -26.40 11.94 15.74
C GLY A 24 -25.53 12.43 14.61
N SER A 25 -24.84 13.54 14.85
CA SER A 25 -23.92 14.14 13.87
C SER A 25 -22.54 13.48 13.92
N PHE A 26 -21.80 13.65 12.81
CA PHE A 26 -20.45 13.12 12.66
C PHE A 26 -19.46 14.26 12.37
N GLU A 27 -18.24 14.04 12.74
CA GLU A 27 -17.10 14.88 12.39
C GLU A 27 -16.06 14.10 11.59
N TYR A 28 -15.29 14.78 10.77
CA TYR A 28 -14.10 14.23 10.16
C TYR A 28 -12.83 14.78 10.80
N LEU A 29 -11.80 13.96 10.86
CA LEU A 29 -10.44 14.31 11.25
C LEU A 29 -9.49 13.88 10.12
N GLU A 30 -8.58 14.76 9.74
CA GLU A 30 -7.59 14.53 8.69
C GLU A 30 -6.22 14.96 9.20
N GLY A 31 -5.17 14.22 8.83
CA GLY A 31 -3.81 14.57 9.22
C GLY A 31 -2.82 13.43 8.99
N GLN A 32 -1.81 13.36 9.85
CA GLN A 32 -0.80 12.31 9.81
C GLN A 32 -0.74 11.53 11.13
N VAL A 33 -0.52 10.24 11.00
CA VAL A 33 -0.18 9.37 12.12
C VAL A 33 1.30 9.02 12.03
N HIS A 34 1.99 9.12 13.15
CA HIS A 34 3.42 8.84 13.28
C HIS A 34 3.62 7.52 14.02
N PHE A 35 4.57 6.75 13.53
CA PHE A 35 4.91 5.43 14.05
C PHE A 35 6.38 5.35 14.42
N ALA A 36 6.67 4.53 15.44
CA ALA A 36 8.01 4.06 15.75
C ALA A 36 7.92 2.57 16.10
N ILE A 37 8.62 1.71 15.36
CA ILE A 37 8.63 0.27 15.61
C ILE A 37 10.03 -0.19 15.99
N ASP A 38 10.11 -1.18 16.88
CA ASP A 38 11.35 -1.90 17.16
C ASP A 38 11.63 -2.90 16.02
N PRO A 39 12.71 -2.73 15.23
CA PRO A 39 13.05 -3.65 14.16
C PRO A 39 13.40 -5.05 14.68
N LYS A 40 13.70 -5.22 15.97
CA LYS A 40 14.00 -6.52 16.60
C LYS A 40 12.76 -7.26 17.07
N HIS A 41 11.61 -6.58 17.16
CA HIS A 41 10.36 -7.23 17.56
C HIS A 41 9.98 -8.34 16.57
N PRO A 42 9.51 -9.53 17.01
CA PRO A 42 9.19 -10.64 16.11
C PRO A 42 8.20 -10.27 14.99
N GLY A 43 7.21 -9.43 15.28
CA GLY A 43 6.25 -8.92 14.30
C GLY A 43 6.90 -8.03 13.22
N SER A 44 7.91 -7.22 13.60
CA SER A 44 8.64 -6.34 12.67
C SER A 44 9.60 -7.11 11.77
N ARG A 45 10.17 -8.23 12.23
CA ARG A 45 11.10 -9.07 11.45
C ARG A 45 10.49 -9.70 10.21
N LYS A 46 9.17 -9.70 10.11
CA LYS A 46 8.44 -10.16 8.91
C LYS A 46 8.47 -9.15 7.76
N ILE A 47 8.89 -7.92 8.04
CA ILE A 47 9.00 -6.86 7.05
C ILE A 47 10.32 -7.02 6.30
N ALA A 48 10.23 -7.10 4.97
CA ALA A 48 11.39 -7.20 4.10
C ALA A 48 12.35 -6.01 4.34
N ASP A 49 13.64 -6.32 4.49
CA ASP A 49 14.71 -5.33 4.68
C ASP A 49 14.59 -4.46 5.95
N ILE A 50 13.81 -4.87 6.95
CA ILE A 50 13.66 -4.09 8.19
C ILE A 50 15.01 -3.83 8.89
N ASP A 51 15.97 -4.74 8.76
CA ASP A 51 17.31 -4.58 9.33
C ASP A 51 18.14 -3.53 8.58
N LEU A 52 17.77 -3.18 7.35
CA LEU A 52 18.36 -2.14 6.52
C LEU A 52 17.63 -0.79 6.67
N ALA A 53 16.56 -0.72 7.46
CA ALA A 53 15.86 0.53 7.72
C ALA A 53 16.75 1.49 8.52
N ARG A 54 16.77 2.75 8.11
CA ARG A 54 17.43 3.81 8.91
C ARG A 54 16.76 3.88 10.27
N ARG A 55 17.58 3.82 11.32
CA ARG A 55 17.14 3.93 12.72
C ARG A 55 17.38 5.34 13.23
N ALA A 56 16.48 5.85 14.06
CA ALA A 56 16.68 7.08 14.81
C ALA A 56 17.60 6.85 16.02
N GLY A 57 17.92 7.91 16.75
CA GLY A 57 18.78 7.85 17.93
C GLY A 57 18.25 6.98 19.08
N ASP A 58 16.95 6.69 19.08
CA ASP A 58 16.28 5.76 20.01
C ASP A 58 16.35 4.27 19.56
N GLY A 59 16.97 3.99 18.41
CA GLY A 59 17.10 2.66 17.83
C GLY A 59 15.84 2.16 17.08
N MET A 60 14.78 2.94 17.04
CA MET A 60 13.52 2.62 16.39
C MET A 60 13.53 3.03 14.91
N VAL A 61 12.62 2.41 14.12
CA VAL A 61 12.32 2.81 12.75
C VAL A 61 11.10 3.73 12.78
N HIS A 62 11.31 5.00 12.43
CA HIS A 62 10.26 6.02 12.38
C HIS A 62 9.71 6.17 10.97
N TYR A 63 8.38 6.29 10.88
CA TYR A 63 7.67 6.54 9.63
C TYR A 63 6.29 7.17 9.91
N SER A 64 5.59 7.60 8.86
CA SER A 64 4.27 8.21 9.02
C SER A 64 3.34 7.87 7.86
N ALA A 65 2.04 8.12 8.05
CA ALA A 65 1.04 7.95 7.00
C ALA A 65 -0.04 9.02 7.12
N ASP A 66 -0.62 9.40 5.99
CA ASP A 66 -1.82 10.22 5.98
C ASP A 66 -3.00 9.40 6.49
N PHE A 67 -3.87 10.01 7.31
CA PHE A 67 -5.10 9.37 7.76
C PHE A 67 -6.32 10.26 7.53
N TYR A 68 -7.47 9.62 7.43
CA TYR A 68 -8.78 10.26 7.44
C TYR A 68 -9.72 9.42 8.30
N LEU A 69 -10.48 10.09 9.18
CA LEU A 69 -11.39 9.44 10.11
C LEU A 69 -12.72 10.16 10.10
N ILE A 70 -13.83 9.43 9.98
CA ILE A 70 -15.18 9.92 10.20
C ILE A 70 -15.74 9.22 11.42
N LYS A 71 -16.17 9.97 12.43
CA LYS A 71 -16.68 9.40 13.67
C LYS A 71 -17.88 10.18 14.23
N PRO A 72 -18.74 9.56 15.04
CA PRO A 72 -19.77 10.30 15.75
C PRO A 72 -19.16 11.40 16.62
N THR A 73 -19.82 12.56 16.68
CA THR A 73 -19.41 13.67 17.59
C THR A 73 -19.63 13.31 19.06
N ALA A 74 -20.62 12.45 19.34
CA ALA A 74 -20.93 11.93 20.67
C ALA A 74 -20.93 10.38 20.62
N PRO A 75 -19.76 9.73 20.51
CA PRO A 75 -19.69 8.28 20.38
C PRO A 75 -20.12 7.58 21.66
N LYS A 76 -20.85 6.46 21.53
CA LYS A 76 -21.22 5.56 22.63
C LYS A 76 -20.24 4.39 22.70
N PRO A 77 -20.00 3.80 23.88
CA PRO A 77 -19.26 2.54 24.00
C PRO A 77 -19.92 1.41 23.18
N GLY A 78 -19.09 0.46 22.68
CA GLY A 78 -19.57 -0.66 21.89
C GLY A 78 -19.66 -0.38 20.38
N GLY A 79 -19.16 0.76 19.93
CA GLY A 79 -19.11 1.13 18.52
C GLY A 79 -18.21 0.22 17.67
N ARG A 80 -18.32 0.39 16.37
CA ARG A 80 -17.58 -0.39 15.35
C ARG A 80 -16.80 0.54 14.44
N VAL A 81 -15.54 0.20 14.15
CA VAL A 81 -14.79 0.85 13.08
C VAL A 81 -14.84 -0.02 11.83
N LEU A 82 -15.07 0.63 10.68
CA LEU A 82 -14.89 0.05 9.37
C LEU A 82 -13.69 0.73 8.71
N TYR A 83 -12.59 -0.01 8.65
CA TYR A 83 -11.35 0.43 8.04
C TYR A 83 -11.37 0.16 6.54
N ASN A 84 -11.13 1.18 5.73
CA ASN A 84 -10.97 1.04 4.29
C ASN A 84 -9.49 1.08 3.89
N VAL A 85 -9.04 0.04 3.22
CA VAL A 85 -7.76 0.08 2.52
C VAL A 85 -7.94 0.89 1.24
N THR A 86 -7.34 2.08 1.19
CA THR A 86 -7.40 2.97 0.02
C THR A 86 -6.83 2.27 -1.22
N ASN A 87 -7.37 2.56 -2.39
CA ASN A 87 -6.88 1.99 -3.64
C ASN A 87 -6.18 3.08 -4.46
N ARG A 88 -4.86 3.01 -4.55
CA ARG A 88 -4.02 4.05 -5.16
C ARG A 88 -4.31 5.44 -4.61
N GLY A 89 -4.39 5.51 -3.28
CA GLY A 89 -4.65 6.74 -2.53
C GLY A 89 -6.10 7.22 -2.52
N ASN A 90 -7.02 6.52 -3.21
CA ASN A 90 -8.42 6.93 -3.33
C ASN A 90 -9.34 6.13 -2.40
N GLU A 91 -10.42 6.76 -2.05
CA GLU A 91 -11.53 6.21 -1.30
C GLU A 91 -12.36 5.26 -2.19
N HIS A 92 -12.79 4.12 -1.64
CA HIS A 92 -13.68 3.19 -2.33
C HIS A 92 -14.83 2.66 -1.44
N LEU A 93 -14.77 2.87 -0.13
CA LEU A 93 -15.79 2.34 0.79
C LEU A 93 -17.14 3.02 0.58
N LEU A 94 -17.15 4.35 0.58
CA LEU A 94 -18.38 5.14 0.43
C LEU A 94 -19.02 4.92 -0.95
N SER A 95 -18.21 4.78 -2.00
CA SER A 95 -18.71 4.48 -3.34
C SER A 95 -19.31 3.09 -3.47
N HIS A 96 -18.88 2.11 -2.65
CA HIS A 96 -19.43 0.75 -2.67
C HIS A 96 -20.70 0.59 -1.79
N TYR A 97 -20.76 1.31 -0.66
CA TYR A 97 -21.81 1.10 0.32
C TYR A 97 -22.83 2.26 0.42
N SER A 98 -22.51 3.44 -0.09
CA SER A 98 -23.33 4.64 0.08
C SER A 98 -23.59 5.41 -1.22
N TRP A 99 -23.34 4.82 -2.39
CA TRP A 99 -23.53 5.45 -3.71
C TRP A 99 -22.78 6.78 -3.89
N ALA A 100 -21.79 7.06 -3.05
CA ALA A 100 -20.94 8.23 -3.20
C ALA A 100 -20.08 8.11 -4.46
N LYS A 101 -19.67 9.23 -5.04
CA LYS A 101 -18.65 9.22 -6.09
C LYS A 101 -17.29 8.92 -5.46
N ALA A 102 -16.55 7.97 -6.03
CA ALA A 102 -15.15 7.75 -5.64
C ALA A 102 -14.38 9.07 -5.81
N ALA A 103 -13.81 9.57 -4.74
CA ALA A 103 -13.11 10.85 -4.72
C ALA A 103 -11.91 10.77 -3.76
N PRO A 104 -10.90 11.64 -3.93
CA PRO A 104 -9.88 11.83 -2.91
C PRO A 104 -10.51 12.29 -1.59
N LEU A 105 -10.04 11.74 -0.47
CA LEU A 105 -10.50 12.15 0.87
C LEU A 105 -9.79 13.39 1.38
N THR A 106 -8.49 13.55 1.04
CA THR A 106 -7.68 14.64 1.58
C THR A 106 -8.00 15.98 0.93
N GLY A 107 -8.11 17.00 1.75
CA GLY A 107 -8.33 18.39 1.29
C GLY A 107 -9.79 18.81 1.20
N ALA A 108 -10.76 17.91 1.37
CA ALA A 108 -12.19 18.24 1.40
C ALA A 108 -12.97 17.30 2.33
N PRO A 109 -14.13 17.70 2.85
CA PRO A 109 -15.05 16.77 3.50
C PRO A 109 -15.47 15.65 2.55
N ALA A 110 -15.53 14.41 3.05
CA ALA A 110 -16.01 13.28 2.26
C ALA A 110 -17.49 13.44 1.88
N ASP A 111 -17.82 13.11 0.64
CA ASP A 111 -19.19 12.90 0.21
C ASP A 111 -19.70 11.57 0.80
N VAL A 112 -20.58 11.66 1.78
CA VAL A 112 -21.18 10.47 2.42
C VAL A 112 -22.48 10.02 1.76
N SER A 113 -22.90 10.73 0.69
CA SER A 113 -24.09 10.45 -0.11
C SER A 113 -25.34 10.20 0.76
N ASP A 114 -25.94 9.00 0.67
CA ASP A 114 -27.12 8.65 1.45
C ASP A 114 -26.84 8.48 2.97
N GLY A 115 -25.57 8.42 3.38
CA GLY A 115 -25.14 8.25 4.76
C GLY A 115 -25.46 6.87 5.37
N TYR A 116 -25.61 5.84 4.57
CA TYR A 116 -25.95 4.48 5.05
C TYR A 116 -25.02 4.00 6.16
N LEU A 117 -23.69 4.09 5.97
CA LEU A 117 -22.73 3.62 6.96
C LEU A 117 -22.77 4.44 8.27
N LEU A 118 -23.04 5.75 8.17
CA LEU A 118 -23.17 6.62 9.33
C LEU A 118 -24.45 6.32 10.09
N ARG A 119 -25.58 6.13 9.39
CA ARG A 119 -26.85 5.69 10.01
C ARG A 119 -26.72 4.30 10.67
N SER A 120 -25.80 3.48 10.19
CA SER A 120 -25.47 2.18 10.78
C SER A 120 -24.49 2.28 11.96
N GLY A 121 -24.05 3.51 12.32
CA GLY A 121 -23.21 3.79 13.49
C GLY A 121 -21.74 3.44 13.34
N TYR A 122 -21.23 3.28 12.09
CA TYR A 122 -19.83 3.02 11.88
C TYR A 122 -18.96 4.27 12.05
N THR A 123 -17.85 4.13 12.74
CA THR A 123 -16.68 4.98 12.54
C THR A 123 -15.96 4.50 11.29
N LEU A 124 -15.64 5.40 10.36
CA LEU A 124 -14.93 5.07 9.12
C LEU A 124 -13.48 5.51 9.24
N ALA A 125 -12.54 4.61 9.03
CA ALA A 125 -11.11 4.90 9.15
C ALA A 125 -10.37 4.57 7.85
N TYR A 126 -9.47 5.45 7.46
CA TYR A 126 -8.64 5.35 6.25
C TYR A 126 -7.20 5.68 6.58
N LEU A 127 -6.28 4.99 5.94
CA LEU A 127 -4.84 5.20 6.08
C LEU A 127 -4.16 5.12 4.71
N GLY A 128 -3.18 5.99 4.47
CA GLY A 128 -2.25 5.84 3.36
C GLY A 128 -1.34 4.64 3.61
N TRP A 129 -1.29 3.70 2.67
CA TRP A 129 -0.45 2.50 2.78
C TRP A 129 0.53 2.34 1.61
N GLN A 130 0.36 3.10 0.54
CA GLN A 130 1.18 3.03 -0.67
C GLN A 130 2.22 4.13 -0.70
N THR A 131 3.45 3.78 -1.08
CA THR A 131 4.61 4.67 -1.12
C THR A 131 4.85 5.27 -2.50
N ASP A 132 4.39 4.59 -3.55
CA ASP A 132 4.67 4.87 -4.96
C ASP A 132 3.61 5.72 -5.66
N LEU A 133 2.73 6.38 -4.90
CA LEU A 133 1.74 7.29 -5.46
C LEU A 133 2.40 8.55 -6.04
N PRO A 134 1.89 9.10 -7.17
CA PRO A 134 2.41 10.35 -7.70
C PRO A 134 2.25 11.48 -6.68
N PRO A 135 3.20 12.45 -6.62
CA PRO A 135 3.05 13.61 -5.75
C PRO A 135 1.84 14.44 -6.19
N GLY A 136 1.08 14.93 -5.21
CA GLY A 136 -0.08 15.77 -5.48
C GLY A 136 -1.11 15.74 -4.35
N PRO A 137 -2.02 16.71 -4.31
CA PRO A 137 -3.09 16.74 -3.32
C PRO A 137 -4.09 15.60 -3.54
N GLY A 138 -4.78 15.22 -2.50
CA GLY A 138 -5.93 14.32 -2.56
C GLY A 138 -5.62 12.84 -2.43
N MET A 139 -4.36 12.41 -2.49
CA MET A 139 -3.99 11.00 -2.36
C MET A 139 -3.36 10.72 -1.00
N MET A 140 -3.89 9.73 -0.29
CA MET A 140 -3.36 9.29 1.00
C MET A 140 -2.12 8.42 0.80
N ARG A 141 -1.03 8.76 1.47
CA ARG A 141 0.30 8.17 1.29
C ARG A 141 0.87 7.58 2.56
N LEU A 142 1.79 6.66 2.35
CA LEU A 142 2.71 6.16 3.37
C LEU A 142 4.11 6.74 3.11
N TYR A 143 4.76 7.22 4.18
CA TYR A 143 6.09 7.83 4.17
C TYR A 143 7.02 6.96 5.01
N VAL A 144 7.85 6.17 4.38
CA VAL A 144 8.75 5.21 5.03
C VAL A 144 10.20 5.44 4.64
N PRO A 145 11.17 5.01 5.45
CA PRO A 145 12.58 5.08 5.08
C PRO A 145 12.89 4.19 3.88
N GLU A 146 13.95 4.54 3.18
CA GLU A 146 14.61 3.70 2.19
C GLU A 146 15.54 2.70 2.88
N ALA A 147 15.77 1.56 2.23
CA ALA A 147 16.79 0.62 2.66
C ALA A 147 18.19 1.22 2.45
N ALA A 148 19.02 1.18 3.49
CA ALA A 148 20.37 1.73 3.48
C ALA A 148 21.39 0.73 4.04
N ASP A 149 22.62 0.82 3.59
CA ASP A 149 23.74 0.08 4.14
C ASP A 149 24.22 0.66 5.48
N ALA A 150 25.25 0.08 6.07
CA ALA A 150 25.82 0.52 7.33
C ALA A 150 26.44 1.93 7.27
N ALA A 151 26.79 2.43 6.08
CA ALA A 151 27.29 3.78 5.85
C ALA A 151 26.15 4.80 5.60
N GLY A 152 24.90 4.32 5.52
CA GLY A 152 23.72 5.14 5.23
C GLY A 152 23.51 5.40 3.74
N ALA A 153 24.23 4.72 2.86
CA ALA A 153 24.00 4.80 1.42
C ALA A 153 22.84 3.89 1.00
N PRO A 154 21.99 4.31 0.04
CA PRO A 154 20.91 3.46 -0.48
C PRO A 154 21.45 2.16 -1.05
N VAL A 155 20.79 1.04 -0.74
CA VAL A 155 21.19 -0.28 -1.24
C VAL A 155 20.70 -0.52 -2.66
N ASP A 156 21.49 -1.30 -3.40
CA ASP A 156 21.11 -1.79 -4.72
C ASP A 156 19.87 -2.66 -4.66
N THR A 157 18.97 -2.39 -5.58
CA THR A 157 17.68 -3.05 -5.63
C THR A 157 17.44 -3.63 -7.02
N PRO A 158 17.71 -4.93 -7.24
CA PRO A 158 17.31 -5.59 -8.47
C PRO A 158 15.79 -5.44 -8.68
N THR A 159 15.41 -4.86 -9.80
CA THR A 159 14.03 -4.49 -10.07
C THR A 159 13.66 -4.86 -11.51
N PHE A 160 12.41 -5.16 -11.76
CA PHE A 160 11.91 -5.21 -13.12
C PHE A 160 10.53 -4.58 -13.23
N VAL A 161 10.24 -4.07 -14.41
CA VAL A 161 8.95 -3.43 -14.73
C VAL A 161 8.40 -4.02 -16.01
N THR A 162 7.11 -4.38 -15.99
CA THR A 162 6.38 -4.82 -17.19
C THR A 162 5.65 -3.64 -17.82
N LEU A 163 5.83 -3.45 -19.11
CA LEU A 163 5.23 -2.38 -19.89
C LEU A 163 4.34 -3.00 -21.00
N THR A 164 3.08 -2.58 -21.08
CA THR A 164 2.13 -3.04 -22.10
C THR A 164 1.55 -1.82 -22.84
N PRO A 165 2.18 -1.40 -23.95
CA PRO A 165 1.72 -0.25 -24.70
C PRO A 165 0.38 -0.53 -25.38
N THR A 166 -0.51 0.46 -25.40
CA THR A 166 -1.77 0.44 -26.15
C THR A 166 -1.68 1.24 -27.45
N THR A 167 -0.65 2.08 -27.59
CA THR A 167 -0.29 2.86 -28.77
C THR A 167 1.22 2.84 -28.93
N VAL A 168 1.72 3.23 -30.11
CA VAL A 168 3.16 3.37 -30.30
C VAL A 168 3.66 4.56 -29.46
N VAL A 169 4.60 4.31 -28.56
CA VAL A 169 5.23 5.34 -27.71
C VAL A 169 6.75 5.20 -27.71
N GLY A 170 7.45 6.32 -27.75
CA GLY A 170 8.93 6.32 -27.81
C GLY A 170 9.61 6.04 -26.45
N HIS A 171 8.90 6.23 -25.34
CA HIS A 171 9.43 6.03 -23.99
C HIS A 171 8.32 5.70 -22.99
N PHE A 172 8.69 5.00 -21.91
CA PHE A 172 7.82 4.71 -20.76
C PHE A 172 8.47 5.15 -19.46
N LEU A 173 7.63 5.56 -18.50
CA LEU A 173 8.01 5.62 -17.10
C LEU A 173 8.27 4.19 -16.58
N LEU A 174 9.29 3.99 -15.75
CA LEU A 174 9.61 2.69 -15.14
C LEU A 174 8.64 2.32 -14.00
N SER A 175 7.36 2.49 -14.25
CA SER A 175 6.29 2.14 -13.33
C SER A 175 4.98 1.89 -14.09
N ASP A 176 4.06 1.18 -13.45
CA ASP A 176 2.69 1.04 -13.95
C ASP A 176 1.88 2.33 -13.66
N ARG A 177 1.02 2.70 -14.58
CA ARG A 177 -0.02 3.74 -14.42
C ARG A 177 0.47 5.10 -13.91
N ARG A 178 1.70 5.50 -14.24
CA ARG A 178 2.32 6.77 -13.83
C ARG A 178 2.57 6.90 -12.33
N HIS A 179 2.69 5.78 -11.59
CA HIS A 179 3.16 5.80 -10.21
C HIS A 179 4.64 6.18 -10.14
N GLN A 180 5.16 6.42 -8.95
CA GLN A 180 6.58 6.76 -8.78
C GLN A 180 7.46 5.54 -9.10
N PRO A 181 8.38 5.64 -10.07
CA PRO A 181 9.34 4.61 -10.37
C PRO A 181 10.50 4.65 -9.38
N TRP A 182 11.13 3.52 -9.18
CA TRP A 182 12.46 3.48 -8.60
C TRP A 182 13.47 3.77 -9.72
N PRO A 183 14.30 4.84 -9.60
CA PRO A 183 15.23 5.22 -10.69
C PRO A 183 16.32 4.17 -10.88
N SER A 184 16.76 3.97 -12.10
CA SER A 184 17.97 3.19 -12.38
C SER A 184 19.16 3.82 -11.64
N ARG A 185 19.97 2.98 -10.98
CA ARG A 185 21.19 3.39 -10.31
C ARG A 185 22.20 3.99 -11.30
N ASP A 186 22.35 3.35 -12.46
CA ASP A 186 23.22 3.79 -13.54
C ASP A 186 22.46 3.68 -14.88
N PRO A 187 22.12 4.80 -15.53
CA PRO A 187 21.51 4.77 -16.85
C PRO A 187 22.37 4.11 -17.95
N ASN A 188 23.65 3.93 -17.71
CA ASN A 188 24.59 3.28 -18.64
C ASN A 188 24.87 1.81 -18.26
N ASP A 189 24.21 1.26 -17.23
CA ASP A 189 24.40 -0.12 -16.78
C ASP A 189 24.32 -1.10 -17.96
N PRO A 190 25.42 -1.81 -18.31
CA PRO A 190 25.44 -2.78 -19.41
C PRO A 190 24.65 -4.05 -19.10
N GLU A 191 24.44 -4.38 -17.81
CA GLU A 191 23.70 -5.57 -17.37
C GLU A 191 22.19 -5.36 -17.42
N ALA A 192 21.72 -4.11 -17.54
CA ALA A 192 20.31 -3.83 -17.69
C ALA A 192 19.77 -4.44 -19.00
N THR A 193 18.61 -5.09 -18.92
CA THR A 193 18.05 -5.84 -20.03
C THR A 193 16.63 -5.39 -20.36
N LEU A 194 16.32 -5.25 -21.64
CA LEU A 194 14.98 -5.05 -22.16
C LEU A 194 14.57 -6.28 -22.98
N ILE A 195 13.45 -6.90 -22.60
CA ILE A 195 12.89 -8.08 -23.26
C ILE A 195 11.55 -7.71 -23.89
N VAL A 196 11.26 -8.21 -25.07
CA VAL A 196 9.95 -8.13 -25.71
C VAL A 196 9.33 -9.51 -25.85
N ARG A 197 8.01 -9.59 -25.68
CA ARG A 197 7.18 -10.82 -25.83
C ARG A 197 5.92 -10.49 -26.62
N GLU A 198 5.46 -11.44 -27.42
CA GLU A 198 4.16 -11.35 -28.09
C GLU A 198 3.01 -11.53 -27.08
N HIS A 199 3.22 -12.38 -26.05
CA HIS A 199 2.27 -12.65 -24.97
C HIS A 199 3.03 -12.68 -23.63
N PRO A 200 2.38 -12.31 -22.51
CA PRO A 200 3.04 -12.28 -21.19
C PRO A 200 3.74 -13.61 -20.84
N ASP A 201 3.18 -14.76 -21.24
CA ASP A 201 3.71 -16.10 -20.95
C ASP A 201 4.48 -16.71 -22.12
N GLY A 202 4.65 -16.00 -23.21
CA GLY A 202 5.41 -16.44 -24.39
C GLY A 202 6.92 -16.34 -24.21
N PRO A 203 7.68 -16.87 -25.18
CA PRO A 203 9.13 -16.69 -25.21
C PRO A 203 9.50 -15.21 -25.30
N GLY A 204 10.58 -14.83 -24.60
CA GLY A 204 11.11 -13.46 -24.62
C GLY A 204 12.28 -13.35 -25.59
N GLU A 205 12.33 -12.24 -26.32
CA GLU A 205 13.46 -11.83 -27.14
C GLU A 205 14.17 -10.63 -26.50
N VAL A 206 15.48 -10.75 -26.28
CA VAL A 206 16.29 -9.66 -25.73
C VAL A 206 16.51 -8.61 -26.82
N ILE A 207 16.14 -7.36 -26.53
CA ILE A 207 16.42 -6.22 -27.41
C ILE A 207 17.85 -5.76 -27.18
N ASP A 208 18.63 -5.65 -28.27
CA ASP A 208 20.02 -5.19 -28.24
C ASP A 208 20.14 -3.85 -27.49
N ARG A 209 21.15 -3.75 -26.61
CA ARG A 209 21.36 -2.59 -25.74
C ARG A 209 21.55 -1.27 -26.53
N SER A 210 22.06 -1.31 -27.73
CA SER A 210 22.22 -0.14 -28.60
C SER A 210 20.88 0.45 -29.10
N LYS A 211 19.77 -0.33 -29.03
CA LYS A 211 18.46 0.11 -29.50
C LYS A 211 17.63 0.81 -28.43
N TRP A 212 18.06 0.78 -27.20
CA TRP A 212 17.30 1.36 -26.09
C TRP A 212 18.22 2.03 -25.06
N SER A 213 17.66 2.90 -24.23
CA SER A 213 18.40 3.61 -23.17
C SER A 213 17.47 3.99 -22.02
N PHE A 214 18.02 4.23 -20.83
CA PHE A 214 17.29 4.95 -19.80
C PHE A 214 17.16 6.42 -20.22
N GLY A 215 15.92 6.87 -20.44
CA GLY A 215 15.66 8.21 -20.94
C GLY A 215 14.25 8.38 -21.49
N ARG A 216 13.96 9.60 -21.88
CA ARG A 216 12.69 10.01 -22.47
C ARG A 216 12.90 10.98 -23.64
N VAL A 217 11.83 11.25 -24.37
CA VAL A 217 11.84 12.28 -25.42
C VAL A 217 11.18 13.54 -24.87
N VAL A 218 11.88 14.65 -24.94
CA VAL A 218 11.41 16.00 -24.59
C VAL A 218 11.62 16.90 -25.80
N ASP A 219 10.58 17.54 -26.29
CA ASP A 219 10.62 18.41 -27.47
C ASP A 219 11.32 17.77 -28.68
N GLY A 220 11.01 16.50 -28.95
CA GLY A 220 11.61 15.72 -30.04
C GLY A 220 13.03 15.24 -29.82
N LYS A 221 13.68 15.58 -28.70
CA LYS A 221 15.06 15.20 -28.37
C LYS A 221 15.11 14.12 -27.30
N ALA A 222 16.04 13.18 -27.46
CA ALA A 222 16.34 12.18 -26.44
C ALA A 222 17.09 12.83 -25.27
N VAL A 223 16.58 12.61 -24.05
CA VAL A 223 17.18 13.09 -22.79
C VAL A 223 17.36 11.90 -21.87
N THR A 224 18.55 11.78 -21.25
CA THR A 224 18.80 10.77 -20.22
C THR A 224 17.93 11.06 -18.98
N ASP A 225 17.17 10.05 -18.53
CA ASP A 225 16.38 10.13 -17.31
C ASP A 225 16.29 8.72 -16.71
N ALA A 226 16.85 8.54 -15.52
CA ALA A 226 16.94 7.25 -14.84
C ALA A 226 15.56 6.64 -14.48
N ARG A 227 14.49 7.42 -14.60
CA ARG A 227 13.12 6.98 -14.31
C ARG A 227 12.33 6.52 -15.53
N TYR A 228 12.93 6.60 -16.71
CA TYR A 228 12.29 6.26 -17.98
C TYR A 228 13.13 5.29 -18.80
N VAL A 229 12.47 4.50 -19.63
CA VAL A 229 13.10 3.72 -20.69
C VAL A 229 12.62 4.20 -22.05
N ARG A 230 13.54 4.38 -22.98
CA ARG A 230 13.32 4.79 -24.36
C ARG A 230 13.75 3.69 -25.32
N LEU A 231 12.96 3.40 -26.33
CA LEU A 231 13.25 2.42 -27.39
C LEU A 231 13.31 3.11 -28.74
N ALA A 232 14.38 2.87 -29.51
CA ALA A 232 14.47 3.30 -30.88
C ALA A 232 13.41 2.57 -31.73
N GLY A 233 12.65 3.32 -32.52
CA GLY A 233 11.50 2.79 -33.25
C GLY A 233 10.21 2.67 -32.43
N GLY A 234 10.28 2.92 -31.12
CA GLY A 234 9.14 2.94 -30.21
C GLY A 234 8.66 1.56 -29.75
N PHE A 235 7.99 1.55 -28.61
CA PHE A 235 7.30 0.41 -28.06
C PHE A 235 6.01 0.18 -28.85
N GLN A 236 5.78 -1.07 -29.30
CA GLN A 236 4.66 -1.41 -30.18
C GLN A 236 3.43 -1.88 -29.37
N PRO A 237 2.22 -1.47 -29.74
CA PRO A 237 0.99 -1.92 -29.08
C PRO A 237 0.80 -3.43 -29.20
N GLY A 238 0.15 -4.03 -28.20
CA GLY A 238 -0.14 -5.47 -28.19
C GLY A 238 1.04 -6.34 -27.75
N LYS A 239 2.23 -5.78 -27.62
CA LYS A 239 3.40 -6.50 -27.06
C LYS A 239 3.60 -6.23 -25.58
N CYS A 240 4.28 -7.16 -24.92
CA CYS A 240 4.70 -7.04 -23.53
C CYS A 240 6.20 -6.83 -23.47
N TYR A 241 6.64 -5.77 -22.79
CA TYR A 241 8.05 -5.48 -22.58
C TYR A 241 8.39 -5.62 -21.10
N GLU A 242 9.58 -6.13 -20.80
CA GLU A 242 10.10 -6.28 -19.45
C GLU A 242 11.48 -5.60 -19.39
N VAL A 243 11.61 -4.63 -18.48
CA VAL A 243 12.89 -3.94 -18.21
C VAL A 243 13.43 -4.46 -16.91
N TYR A 244 14.60 -5.11 -16.93
CA TYR A 244 15.34 -5.57 -15.77
C TYR A 244 16.52 -4.62 -15.53
N TYR A 245 16.65 -4.14 -14.31
CA TYR A 245 17.69 -3.18 -13.96
C TYR A 245 17.95 -3.13 -12.46
N THR A 246 19.04 -2.51 -12.05
CA THR A 246 19.30 -2.20 -10.65
C THR A 246 18.79 -0.80 -10.34
N ALA A 247 17.79 -0.73 -9.45
CA ALA A 247 17.24 0.52 -8.94
C ALA A 247 17.96 0.96 -7.67
N ILE A 248 17.75 2.23 -7.30
CA ILE A 248 18.24 2.84 -6.06
C ILE A 248 17.11 3.60 -5.35
N GLY A 249 17.20 3.71 -4.02
CA GLY A 249 16.24 4.52 -3.25
C GLY A 249 14.87 3.86 -3.08
N ALA A 250 14.79 2.54 -3.11
CA ALA A 250 13.54 1.82 -2.89
C ALA A 250 13.13 1.85 -1.42
N PRO A 251 11.89 2.32 -1.11
CA PRO A 251 11.39 2.38 0.25
C PRO A 251 11.03 1.00 0.80
N LEU A 252 10.96 0.87 2.14
CA LEU A 252 10.51 -0.33 2.84
C LEU A 252 8.98 -0.44 2.77
N VAL A 253 8.46 -0.88 1.64
CA VAL A 253 7.01 -0.92 1.36
C VAL A 253 6.24 -1.80 2.36
N GLY A 254 6.87 -2.83 2.93
CA GLY A 254 6.27 -3.73 3.91
C GLY A 254 5.85 -3.05 5.22
N LEU A 255 6.38 -1.87 5.54
CA LEU A 255 5.94 -1.06 6.68
C LEU A 255 4.47 -0.63 6.59
N SER A 256 3.86 -0.77 5.41
CA SER A 256 2.42 -0.58 5.23
C SER A 256 1.59 -1.51 6.11
N PHE A 257 2.03 -2.75 6.29
CA PHE A 257 1.32 -3.74 7.11
C PHE A 257 1.36 -3.40 8.59
N THR A 258 2.52 -2.99 9.11
CA THR A 258 2.63 -2.51 10.49
C THR A 258 1.87 -1.21 10.69
N ALA A 259 1.88 -0.29 9.72
CA ALA A 259 1.07 0.94 9.77
C ALA A 259 -0.42 0.64 9.93
N THR A 260 -0.97 -0.25 9.09
CA THR A 260 -2.39 -0.64 9.16
C THR A 260 -2.73 -1.33 10.47
N ARG A 261 -1.93 -2.32 10.87
CA ARG A 261 -2.07 -3.05 12.14
C ARG A 261 -2.11 -2.09 13.33
N ASP A 262 -1.09 -1.25 13.43
CA ASP A 262 -0.87 -0.42 14.61
C ASP A 262 -1.82 0.77 14.68
N PHE A 263 -2.23 1.32 13.53
CA PHE A 263 -3.25 2.37 13.50
C PHE A 263 -4.62 1.87 13.99
N VAL A 264 -5.07 0.71 13.50
CA VAL A 264 -6.36 0.16 13.93
C VAL A 264 -6.32 -0.32 15.38
N SER A 265 -5.22 -0.95 15.81
CA SER A 265 -4.99 -1.30 17.21
C SER A 265 -4.99 -0.06 18.11
N PHE A 266 -4.36 1.04 17.69
CA PHE A 266 -4.39 2.31 18.40
C PHE A 266 -5.82 2.84 18.58
N LEU A 267 -6.62 2.86 17.52
CA LEU A 267 -8.01 3.33 17.58
C LEU A 267 -8.88 2.48 18.53
N ARG A 268 -8.62 1.17 18.58
CA ARG A 268 -9.39 0.22 19.41
C ARG A 268 -8.99 0.25 20.90
N TYR A 269 -7.68 0.26 21.15
CA TYR A 269 -7.16 -0.13 22.48
C TYR A 269 -6.46 0.98 23.23
N SER A 270 -6.04 2.08 22.55
CA SER A 270 -5.36 3.16 23.23
C SER A 270 -6.33 4.08 23.96
N GLY A 271 -5.88 4.64 25.08
CA GLY A 271 -6.66 5.60 25.86
C GLY A 271 -6.59 7.04 25.28
N ALA A 272 -7.42 7.92 25.82
CA ALA A 272 -7.43 9.34 25.44
C ALA A 272 -6.11 10.06 25.76
N ALA A 273 -5.40 9.62 26.80
CA ALA A 273 -4.10 10.18 27.19
C ALA A 273 -3.01 9.97 26.09
N GLN A 274 -3.17 8.97 25.22
CA GLN A 274 -2.31 8.72 24.05
C GLN A 274 -2.79 9.47 22.79
N GLY A 275 -3.78 10.34 22.90
CA GLY A 275 -4.32 11.10 21.77
C GLY A 275 -5.30 10.32 20.88
N ASN A 276 -5.80 9.16 21.32
CA ASN A 276 -6.79 8.39 20.55
C ASN A 276 -8.16 9.10 20.52
N PRO A 277 -8.67 9.55 19.35
CA PRO A 277 -9.97 10.22 19.24
C PRO A 277 -11.16 9.26 19.41
N CYS A 278 -10.92 7.94 19.45
CA CYS A 278 -11.93 6.90 19.61
C CYS A 278 -11.80 6.15 20.94
N ALA A 279 -11.03 6.67 21.90
CA ALA A 279 -10.73 6.00 23.17
C ALA A 279 -11.98 5.51 23.88
N GLY A 280 -12.03 4.18 24.20
CA GLY A 280 -13.12 3.54 24.93
C GLY A 280 -14.46 3.42 24.19
N THR A 281 -14.49 3.76 22.89
CA THR A 281 -15.75 3.77 22.11
C THR A 281 -15.90 2.59 21.14
N LEU A 282 -14.78 1.97 20.72
CA LEU A 282 -14.76 0.91 19.72
C LEU A 282 -14.62 -0.47 20.38
N SER A 283 -15.53 -1.40 20.07
CA SER A 283 -15.47 -2.79 20.48
C SER A 283 -15.00 -3.73 19.36
N HIS A 284 -15.33 -3.40 18.12
CA HIS A 284 -14.99 -4.22 16.96
C HIS A 284 -14.37 -3.40 15.84
N ALA A 285 -13.51 -4.04 15.05
CA ALA A 285 -12.95 -3.50 13.83
C ALA A 285 -13.20 -4.44 12.65
N LEU A 286 -13.73 -3.88 11.57
CA LEU A 286 -13.92 -4.56 10.30
C LEU A 286 -13.03 -3.89 9.25
N ALA A 287 -12.57 -4.66 8.26
CA ALA A 287 -11.81 -4.12 7.15
C ALA A 287 -12.53 -4.33 5.81
N PHE A 288 -12.38 -3.38 4.92
CA PHE A 288 -12.84 -3.47 3.53
C PHE A 288 -11.69 -3.13 2.58
N GLY A 289 -11.52 -3.94 1.54
CA GLY A 289 -10.59 -3.67 0.46
C GLY A 289 -11.08 -4.26 -0.85
N ALA A 290 -11.08 -3.43 -1.91
CA ALA A 290 -11.52 -3.85 -3.24
C ALA A 290 -10.34 -4.00 -4.20
N SER A 291 -10.35 -5.05 -5.04
CA SER A 291 -9.32 -5.31 -6.06
C SER A 291 -7.93 -5.43 -5.44
N MET A 292 -7.00 -4.54 -5.76
CA MET A 292 -5.65 -4.52 -5.19
C MET A 292 -5.68 -4.37 -3.66
N SER A 293 -6.58 -3.54 -3.13
CA SER A 293 -6.73 -3.34 -1.69
C SER A 293 -7.30 -4.58 -0.99
N GLY A 294 -8.13 -5.37 -1.69
CA GLY A 294 -8.54 -6.70 -1.23
C GLY A 294 -7.37 -7.69 -1.21
N ARG A 295 -6.50 -7.64 -2.21
CA ARG A 295 -5.26 -8.43 -2.22
C ARG A 295 -4.34 -8.04 -1.07
N TYR A 296 -4.23 -6.75 -0.76
CA TYR A 296 -3.47 -6.26 0.39
C TYR A 296 -3.99 -6.84 1.71
N LEU A 297 -5.30 -6.89 1.94
CA LEU A 297 -5.88 -7.53 3.13
C LEU A 297 -5.55 -9.03 3.21
N ARG A 298 -5.61 -9.76 2.07
CA ARG A 298 -5.17 -11.15 2.06
C ARG A 298 -3.70 -11.29 2.46
N GLU A 299 -2.85 -10.41 1.96
CA GLU A 299 -1.43 -10.46 2.25
C GLU A 299 -1.10 -9.98 3.68
N LEU A 300 -1.89 -9.06 4.24
CA LEU A 300 -1.84 -8.72 5.66
C LEU A 300 -2.08 -9.96 6.54
N LEU A 301 -3.07 -10.79 6.18
CA LEU A 301 -3.29 -12.08 6.83
C LEU A 301 -2.08 -12.99 6.65
N TYR A 302 -1.59 -13.17 5.42
CA TYR A 302 -0.43 -14.02 5.15
C TYR A 302 0.79 -13.69 6.02
N TRP A 303 1.05 -12.40 6.25
CA TRP A 303 2.15 -11.96 7.13
C TRP A 303 1.81 -12.03 8.62
N GLY A 304 0.60 -12.48 9.00
CA GLY A 304 0.16 -12.57 10.41
C GLY A 304 0.00 -11.22 11.08
N MET A 305 -0.37 -10.19 10.32
CA MET A 305 -0.48 -8.82 10.80
C MET A 305 -1.90 -8.49 11.34
N ASN A 306 -2.75 -9.50 11.53
CA ASN A 306 -4.00 -9.35 12.26
C ASN A 306 -3.85 -9.50 13.79
N GLU A 307 -2.62 -9.60 14.25
CA GLU A 307 -2.25 -9.59 15.68
C GLU A 307 -1.30 -8.42 15.92
N ASP A 308 -1.61 -7.59 16.92
CA ASP A 308 -0.73 -6.48 17.30
C ASP A 308 0.45 -6.94 18.17
N GLU A 309 1.31 -5.99 18.57
CA GLU A 309 2.51 -6.29 19.38
C GLU A 309 2.20 -6.82 20.79
N ASP A 310 0.97 -6.58 21.30
CA ASP A 310 0.50 -7.08 22.58
C ASP A 310 -0.30 -8.39 22.45
N GLY A 311 -0.35 -9.00 21.25
CA GLY A 311 -1.05 -10.24 20.97
C GLY A 311 -2.57 -10.11 20.84
N ARG A 312 -3.10 -8.88 20.64
CA ARG A 312 -4.54 -8.62 20.51
C ARG A 312 -4.96 -8.64 19.03
N ILE A 313 -6.19 -9.11 18.81
CA ILE A 313 -6.77 -9.11 17.46
C ILE A 313 -6.97 -7.68 16.93
N VAL A 314 -6.56 -7.44 15.68
CA VAL A 314 -6.72 -6.12 15.02
C VAL A 314 -8.09 -6.01 14.36
N PHE A 315 -8.44 -6.95 13.49
CA PHE A 315 -9.72 -6.99 12.78
C PHE A 315 -10.51 -8.23 13.16
N ASP A 316 -11.78 -8.04 13.51
CA ASP A 316 -12.74 -9.11 13.80
C ASP A 316 -13.37 -9.70 12.53
N GLY A 317 -13.28 -8.99 11.40
CA GLY A 317 -13.75 -9.44 10.09
C GLY A 317 -13.17 -8.62 8.94
N MET A 318 -13.04 -9.26 7.75
CA MET A 318 -12.52 -8.61 6.54
C MET A 318 -13.43 -8.91 5.35
N ASN A 319 -13.89 -7.86 4.66
CA ASN A 319 -14.51 -7.98 3.35
C ASN A 319 -13.46 -7.75 2.26
N ILE A 320 -12.96 -8.85 1.71
CA ILE A 320 -11.97 -8.88 0.64
C ILE A 320 -12.71 -8.96 -0.70
N HIS A 321 -13.12 -7.79 -1.20
CA HIS A 321 -13.90 -7.70 -2.43
C HIS A 321 -13.00 -7.80 -3.67
N THR A 322 -13.26 -8.79 -4.52
CA THR A 322 -12.52 -9.03 -5.78
C THR A 322 -10.99 -9.03 -5.64
N GLY A 323 -10.48 -9.40 -4.46
CA GLY A 323 -9.05 -9.57 -4.20
C GLY A 323 -8.53 -10.79 -4.95
N SER A 324 -7.62 -10.59 -5.89
CA SER A 324 -7.00 -11.69 -6.66
C SER A 324 -6.37 -12.75 -5.73
N ALA A 325 -6.29 -14.00 -6.22
CA ALA A 325 -5.56 -15.07 -5.55
C ALA A 325 -4.03 -14.80 -5.45
N ARG A 326 -3.48 -14.00 -6.37
CA ARG A 326 -2.05 -13.66 -6.37
C ARG A 326 -1.71 -12.67 -5.28
N ARG A 327 -0.49 -12.75 -4.74
CA ARG A 327 0.06 -11.72 -3.85
C ARG A 327 0.48 -10.49 -4.65
N GLY A 328 0.71 -9.36 -3.97
CA GLY A 328 1.19 -8.11 -4.54
C GLY A 328 2.67 -7.84 -4.20
N GLU A 329 3.18 -6.74 -4.66
CA GLU A 329 4.54 -6.26 -4.34
C GLU A 329 4.52 -5.40 -3.07
N PHE A 330 3.92 -5.94 -1.99
CA PHE A 330 3.64 -5.16 -0.77
C PHE A 330 4.67 -5.39 0.34
N ASN A 331 5.51 -6.44 0.22
CA ASN A 331 6.57 -6.75 1.19
C ASN A 331 7.76 -7.42 0.52
N ILE A 332 8.32 -6.77 -0.46
CA ILE A 332 9.55 -7.18 -1.16
C ILE A 332 10.43 -5.97 -1.40
N ARG A 333 11.74 -6.19 -1.52
CA ARG A 333 12.68 -5.14 -1.93
C ARG A 333 12.32 -4.63 -3.33
N GLY A 334 12.28 -3.30 -3.50
CA GLY A 334 11.96 -2.69 -4.79
C GLY A 334 10.51 -2.84 -5.25
N GLY A 335 9.63 -3.34 -4.38
CA GLY A 335 8.22 -3.49 -4.71
C GLY A 335 7.55 -2.17 -5.09
N GLN A 336 6.66 -2.21 -6.08
CA GLN A 336 5.80 -1.10 -6.47
C GLN A 336 4.35 -1.44 -6.06
N PRO A 337 3.89 -0.99 -4.88
CA PRO A 337 2.60 -1.41 -4.32
C PRO A 337 1.39 -1.08 -5.19
N SER A 338 1.52 -0.06 -6.06
CA SER A 338 0.45 0.36 -6.96
C SER A 338 0.44 -0.37 -8.30
N SER A 339 1.43 -1.24 -8.56
CA SER A 339 1.53 -1.94 -9.83
C SER A 339 0.40 -2.96 -10.01
N ASN A 340 0.04 -3.20 -11.27
CA ASN A 340 -0.83 -4.32 -11.59
C ASN A 340 -0.05 -5.64 -11.42
N VAL A 341 -0.81 -6.67 -11.12
CA VAL A 341 -0.26 -8.02 -11.06
C VAL A 341 0.21 -8.45 -12.43
N SER A 342 1.50 -8.59 -12.58
CA SER A 342 2.14 -9.20 -13.74
C SER A 342 2.97 -10.42 -13.32
N ARG A 343 4.15 -10.58 -13.84
CA ARG A 343 5.10 -11.62 -13.48
C ARG A 343 5.97 -11.30 -12.27
N ALA A 344 5.65 -10.25 -11.52
CA ALA A 344 6.43 -9.83 -10.38
C ALA A 344 6.66 -10.98 -9.38
N PRO A 345 7.84 -11.10 -8.77
CA PRO A 345 8.13 -12.13 -7.78
C PRO A 345 7.15 -12.17 -6.61
N GLY A 346 6.57 -11.01 -6.24
CA GLY A 346 5.53 -10.92 -5.22
C GLY A 346 4.20 -11.57 -5.59
N ASN A 347 3.97 -11.87 -6.87
CA ASN A 347 2.75 -12.51 -7.37
C ASN A 347 2.82 -14.03 -7.35
N THR A 348 3.45 -14.59 -6.36
CA THR A 348 3.73 -16.02 -6.26
C THR A 348 2.84 -16.71 -5.25
N PHE A 349 3.03 -18.01 -5.12
CA PHE A 349 2.46 -18.85 -4.08
C PHE A 349 2.66 -18.25 -2.67
N PRO A 350 1.70 -18.41 -1.72
CA PRO A 350 0.49 -19.25 -1.80
C PRO A 350 -0.73 -18.55 -2.45
N TYR A 351 -1.58 -19.33 -3.12
CA TYR A 351 -2.83 -18.87 -3.74
C TYR A 351 -4.08 -19.21 -2.93
N HIS A 352 -3.96 -20.12 -1.97
CA HIS A 352 -5.05 -20.68 -1.15
C HIS A 352 -4.97 -20.20 0.31
N TYR A 353 -6.08 -20.26 1.00
CA TYR A 353 -6.13 -19.93 2.43
C TYR A 353 -5.51 -21.03 3.29
N GLN A 354 -5.79 -22.30 2.97
CA GLN A 354 -5.21 -23.46 3.64
C GLN A 354 -3.87 -23.85 3.01
N ASP A 355 -3.04 -24.55 3.80
CA ASP A 355 -1.77 -25.06 3.33
C ASP A 355 -1.94 -26.00 2.15
N GLN A 356 -1.20 -25.72 1.07
CA GLN A 356 -1.10 -26.56 -0.10
C GLN A 356 0.35 -26.63 -0.56
N LYS A 357 0.70 -27.75 -1.16
CA LYS A 357 2.02 -27.92 -1.75
C LYS A 357 2.04 -27.37 -3.17
N ASP A 358 2.87 -26.36 -3.41
CA ASP A 358 3.11 -25.85 -4.74
C ASP A 358 3.82 -26.90 -5.61
N PRO A 359 3.26 -27.27 -6.79
CA PRO A 359 3.86 -28.30 -7.64
C PRO A 359 5.20 -27.87 -8.27
N ILE A 360 5.47 -26.55 -8.35
CA ILE A 360 6.68 -26.00 -8.97
C ILE A 360 7.80 -25.85 -7.94
N SER A 361 7.58 -25.01 -6.92
CA SER A 361 8.58 -24.73 -5.88
C SER A 361 8.73 -25.84 -4.84
N ARG A 362 7.73 -26.74 -4.72
CA ARG A 362 7.63 -27.78 -3.70
C ARG A 362 7.42 -27.27 -2.28
N VAL A 363 7.28 -25.99 -2.09
CA VAL A 363 6.96 -25.37 -0.79
C VAL A 363 5.52 -25.69 -0.41
N THR A 364 5.26 -25.96 0.87
CA THR A 364 3.91 -26.09 1.43
C THR A 364 3.62 -24.83 2.23
N ASP A 365 2.55 -24.11 1.88
CA ASP A 365 2.17 -22.85 2.51
C ASP A 365 0.70 -22.51 2.23
N GLY A 366 0.16 -21.54 2.98
CA GLY A 366 -1.19 -21.01 2.85
C GLY A 366 -1.31 -19.61 3.45
N ILE A 367 -2.33 -18.88 3.05
CA ILE A 367 -2.55 -17.51 3.55
C ILE A 367 -2.73 -17.47 5.07
N HIS A 368 -3.30 -18.53 5.66
CA HIS A 368 -3.55 -18.63 7.11
C HIS A 368 -2.43 -19.35 7.88
N SER A 369 -1.33 -19.73 7.23
CA SER A 369 -0.25 -20.49 7.86
C SER A 369 0.43 -19.76 9.01
N GLN A 370 0.40 -18.42 9.01
CA GLN A 370 1.04 -17.57 10.00
C GLN A 370 0.09 -17.16 11.15
N HIS A 371 -1.19 -17.57 11.10
CA HIS A 371 -2.17 -17.20 12.11
C HIS A 371 -2.42 -18.29 13.12
N LYS A 372 -2.62 -17.89 14.37
CA LYS A 372 -3.40 -18.69 15.30
C LYS A 372 -4.84 -18.74 14.80
N ARG A 373 -5.49 -19.91 14.88
CA ARG A 373 -6.88 -20.09 14.40
C ARG A 373 -7.86 -19.09 15.00
N GLU A 374 -7.67 -18.68 16.24
CA GLU A 374 -8.46 -17.71 16.99
C GLU A 374 -8.35 -16.26 16.49
N HIS A 375 -7.32 -15.93 15.70
CA HIS A 375 -7.09 -14.61 15.12
C HIS A 375 -7.36 -14.57 13.61
N CYS A 376 -7.96 -15.61 13.06
CA CYS A 376 -8.38 -15.65 11.67
C CYS A 376 -9.80 -15.08 11.56
N PRO A 377 -9.99 -13.89 10.93
CA PRO A 377 -11.27 -13.20 10.86
C PRO A 377 -12.29 -13.89 9.95
#